data_541256c1799b331d3c637fc3c183734e
#
_entry.id   541256c1799b331d3c637fc3c183734e
#
_cell.length_a   1.000
_cell.length_b   1.000
_cell.length_c   1.000
_cell.angle_alpha   90.00
_cell.angle_beta   90.00
_cell.angle_gamma   90.00
#
_symmetry.space_group_name_H-M   'P 1'
#
loop_
_entity.id
_entity.type
_entity.pdbx_description
1 polymer ?
#
loop_
_entity_poly.entity_id
_entity_poly.type
_entity_poly.pdbx_seq_one_letter_code
_entity_poly.pdbx_strand_id
1 'polypeptide(L)'
;MLQKTAQQALELGKPMTAWGHVATYIPELGKADPSKLGACIYTAEGEKICVGDCNTRFSIQSVSKIISLAIALEVYSKELVFENVGMEPSGDSFNSLLKLENADGTPYNPLINAGALVISSYLVQMYTFEELLETTRKLCMDPDIVLDIKVCHSEMSNLSRNRAIAYLLESKGVLNANVERTLDYYVKKIGRASCRERVSLCV
;
A
#
# COMPACT_ATOMS: atom_id res chain seq x y z
N MET A 1 -11.97 21.56 19.70
CA MET A 1 -11.64 22.40 18.51
C MET A 1 -11.42 21.53 17.28
N LEU A 2 -10.55 20.55 17.32
CA LEU A 2 -10.17 19.69 16.20
C LEU A 2 -11.35 18.88 15.60
N GLN A 3 -12.23 18.32 16.43
CA GLN A 3 -13.45 17.62 15.98
C GLN A 3 -14.34 18.52 15.08
N LYS A 4 -14.56 19.77 15.48
CA LYS A 4 -15.35 20.74 14.70
C LYS A 4 -14.68 21.07 13.37
N THR A 5 -13.37 21.25 13.38
CA THR A 5 -12.58 21.54 12.17
C THR A 5 -12.62 20.34 11.20
N ALA A 6 -12.47 19.11 11.71
CA ALA A 6 -12.58 17.89 10.90
C ALA A 6 -13.97 17.76 10.26
N GLN A 7 -15.03 18.05 11.02
CA GLN A 7 -16.40 18.00 10.51
C GLN A 7 -16.64 19.07 9.42
N GLN A 8 -16.15 20.30 9.61
CA GLN A 8 -16.23 21.34 8.60
C GLN A 8 -15.46 20.99 7.32
N ALA A 9 -14.26 20.40 7.46
CA ALA A 9 -13.49 19.96 6.32
C ALA A 9 -14.21 18.85 5.54
N LEU A 10 -14.86 17.89 6.24
CA LEU A 10 -15.67 16.85 5.62
C LEU A 10 -16.85 17.45 4.83
N GLU A 11 -17.57 18.40 5.42
CA GLU A 11 -18.71 19.05 4.78
C GLU A 11 -18.30 19.82 3.53
N LEU A 12 -17.16 20.50 3.55
CA LEU A 12 -16.59 21.19 2.38
C LEU A 12 -16.12 20.19 1.30
N GLY A 13 -15.58 19.04 1.70
CA GLY A 13 -15.08 18.03 0.76
C GLY A 13 -16.19 17.19 0.13
N LYS A 14 -17.33 17.00 0.81
CA LYS A 14 -18.39 16.09 0.37
C LYS A 14 -18.96 16.41 -1.02
N PRO A 15 -19.26 17.66 -1.39
CA PRO A 15 -19.70 17.98 -2.76
C PRO A 15 -18.66 17.65 -3.83
N MET A 16 -17.36 17.66 -3.48
CA MET A 16 -16.27 17.41 -4.42
C MET A 16 -16.16 15.94 -4.82
N THR A 17 -16.78 15.02 -4.10
CA THR A 17 -16.82 13.59 -4.50
C THR A 17 -17.47 13.38 -5.86
N ALA A 18 -18.37 14.26 -6.27
CA ALA A 18 -19.01 14.23 -7.58
C ALA A 18 -18.07 14.62 -8.74
N TRP A 19 -16.90 15.23 -8.46
CA TRP A 19 -15.93 15.62 -9.49
C TRP A 19 -14.95 14.52 -9.84
N GLY A 20 -14.87 13.48 -9.00
CA GLY A 20 -14.02 12.33 -9.19
C GLY A 20 -14.79 11.09 -9.64
N HIS A 21 -14.06 10.01 -9.77
CA HIS A 21 -14.62 8.70 -10.02
C HIS A 21 -13.79 7.64 -9.28
N VAL A 22 -14.43 6.52 -8.95
CA VAL A 22 -13.74 5.39 -8.32
C VAL A 22 -12.71 4.79 -9.27
N ALA A 23 -11.65 4.22 -8.72
CA ALA A 23 -10.65 3.51 -9.50
C ALA A 23 -11.28 2.27 -10.17
N THR A 24 -11.03 2.10 -11.47
CA THR A 24 -11.62 1.01 -12.27
C THR A 24 -10.57 0.09 -12.90
N TYR A 25 -9.28 0.36 -12.68
CA TYR A 25 -8.19 -0.46 -13.21
C TYR A 25 -8.17 -1.88 -12.62
N ILE A 26 -8.81 -2.08 -11.47
CA ILE A 26 -9.15 -3.38 -10.89
C ILE A 26 -10.68 -3.43 -10.77
N PRO A 27 -11.38 -4.39 -11.39
CA PRO A 27 -12.86 -4.46 -11.40
C PRO A 27 -13.51 -4.40 -10.01
N GLU A 28 -12.89 -5.02 -9.00
CA GLU A 28 -13.44 -5.00 -7.63
C GLU A 28 -13.41 -3.61 -7.00
N LEU A 29 -12.43 -2.76 -7.30
CA LEU A 29 -12.39 -1.38 -6.81
C LEU A 29 -13.51 -0.53 -7.41
N GLY A 30 -13.88 -0.80 -8.68
CA GLY A 30 -14.97 -0.10 -9.35
C GLY A 30 -16.35 -0.29 -8.71
N LYS A 31 -16.49 -1.24 -7.78
CA LYS A 31 -17.74 -1.49 -7.03
C LYS A 31 -17.87 -0.59 -5.79
N ALA A 32 -16.86 0.21 -5.45
CA ALA A 32 -16.90 1.12 -4.31
C ALA A 32 -17.99 2.19 -4.51
N ASP A 33 -18.67 2.55 -3.42
CA ASP A 33 -19.66 3.63 -3.43
C ASP A 33 -18.94 4.99 -3.50
N PRO A 34 -19.06 5.75 -4.61
CA PRO A 34 -18.38 7.03 -4.79
C PRO A 34 -18.85 8.13 -3.84
N SER A 35 -20.00 7.95 -3.19
CA SER A 35 -20.54 8.93 -2.24
C SER A 35 -19.93 8.85 -0.84
N LYS A 36 -19.16 7.78 -0.55
CA LYS A 36 -18.52 7.57 0.74
C LYS A 36 -17.34 8.50 0.93
N LEU A 37 -17.37 9.23 2.03
CA LEU A 37 -16.29 10.09 2.47
C LEU A 37 -16.16 10.04 3.98
N GLY A 38 -14.99 9.69 4.48
CA GLY A 38 -14.65 9.68 5.89
C GLY A 38 -13.25 10.23 6.12
N ALA A 39 -13.02 10.79 7.29
CA ALA A 39 -11.70 11.20 7.74
C ALA A 39 -11.48 10.79 9.20
N CYS A 40 -10.27 10.36 9.49
CA CYS A 40 -9.85 10.03 10.84
C CYS A 40 -8.53 10.76 11.14
N ILE A 41 -8.46 11.42 12.29
CA ILE A 41 -7.26 12.09 12.78
C ILE A 41 -6.87 11.40 14.08
N TYR A 42 -5.60 11.03 14.19
CA TYR A 42 -5.03 10.49 15.40
C TYR A 42 -3.92 11.44 15.86
N THR A 43 -4.03 11.98 17.07
CA THR A 43 -3.02 12.92 17.59
C THR A 43 -1.89 12.17 18.28
N ALA A 44 -0.76 12.86 18.49
CA ALA A 44 0.38 12.31 19.23
C ALA A 44 0.02 11.98 20.69
N GLU A 45 -0.99 12.66 21.24
CA GLU A 45 -1.50 12.43 22.61
C GLU A 45 -2.48 11.24 22.68
N GLY A 46 -2.77 10.60 21.53
CA GLY A 46 -3.64 9.43 21.46
C GLY A 46 -5.13 9.78 21.30
N GLU A 47 -5.48 11.05 21.08
CA GLU A 47 -6.86 11.42 20.77
C GLU A 47 -7.23 10.95 19.35
N LYS A 48 -8.38 10.30 19.23
CA LYS A 48 -8.91 9.81 17.97
C LYS A 48 -10.18 10.58 17.59
N ILE A 49 -10.17 11.20 16.43
CA ILE A 49 -11.27 12.00 15.90
C ILE A 49 -11.69 11.38 14.57
N CYS A 50 -12.95 10.97 14.47
CA CYS A 50 -13.52 10.37 13.27
C CYS A 50 -14.76 11.14 12.83
N VAL A 51 -14.84 11.41 11.53
CA VAL A 51 -15.97 12.11 10.91
C VAL A 51 -16.38 11.44 9.60
N GLY A 52 -17.65 11.46 9.26
CA GLY A 52 -18.20 10.85 8.05
C GLY A 52 -18.22 9.33 8.10
N ASP A 53 -17.95 8.69 6.96
CA ASP A 53 -18.09 7.25 6.75
C ASP A 53 -16.90 6.43 7.30
N CYS A 54 -16.36 6.79 8.46
CA CYS A 54 -15.15 6.20 9.07
C CYS A 54 -15.26 4.69 9.35
N ASN A 55 -16.49 4.16 9.50
CA ASN A 55 -16.72 2.75 9.76
C ASN A 55 -16.85 1.89 8.48
N THR A 56 -16.78 2.53 7.31
CA THR A 56 -16.80 1.81 6.04
C THR A 56 -15.47 1.12 5.80
N ARG A 57 -15.52 -0.20 5.57
CA ARG A 57 -14.33 -0.97 5.24
C ARG A 57 -13.88 -0.70 3.81
N PHE A 58 -12.58 -0.59 3.59
CA PHE A 58 -11.97 -0.41 2.28
C PHE A 58 -10.66 -1.20 2.15
N SER A 59 -10.25 -1.48 0.93
CA SER A 59 -8.96 -2.10 0.66
C SER A 59 -7.82 -1.09 0.83
N ILE A 60 -6.81 -1.43 1.63
CA ILE A 60 -5.70 -0.51 1.93
C ILE A 60 -4.77 -0.26 0.74
N GLN A 61 -4.81 -1.11 -0.27
CA GLN A 61 -4.05 -0.96 -1.51
C GLN A 61 -2.58 -0.53 -1.26
N SER A 62 -2.13 0.52 -1.90
CA SER A 62 -0.75 1.03 -1.78
C SER A 62 -0.37 1.56 -0.39
N VAL A 63 -1.31 1.80 0.52
CA VAL A 63 -1.00 2.13 1.92
C VAL A 63 -0.18 0.99 2.57
N SER A 64 -0.41 -0.26 2.15
CA SER A 64 0.36 -1.42 2.58
C SER A 64 1.86 -1.32 2.35
N LYS A 65 2.33 -0.48 1.44
CA LYS A 65 3.76 -0.27 1.15
C LYS A 65 4.50 0.34 2.34
N ILE A 66 3.86 1.26 3.04
CA ILE A 66 4.43 1.90 4.25
C ILE A 66 4.57 0.87 5.36
N ILE A 67 3.54 0.05 5.59
CA ILE A 67 3.58 -1.03 6.57
C ILE A 67 4.71 -2.02 6.24
N SER A 68 4.82 -2.40 4.96
CA SER A 68 5.87 -3.32 4.53
C SER A 68 7.27 -2.75 4.70
N LEU A 69 7.46 -1.46 4.40
CA LEU A 69 8.73 -0.78 4.62
C LEU A 69 9.07 -0.74 6.11
N ALA A 70 8.11 -0.41 6.98
CA ALA A 70 8.32 -0.39 8.42
C ALA A 70 8.76 -1.78 8.95
N ILE A 71 8.08 -2.85 8.51
CA ILE A 71 8.44 -4.23 8.88
C ILE A 71 9.83 -4.60 8.33
N ALA A 72 10.16 -4.21 7.09
CA ALA A 72 11.46 -4.49 6.51
C ALA A 72 12.59 -3.79 7.30
N LEU A 73 12.39 -2.54 7.72
CA LEU A 73 13.35 -1.78 8.53
C LEU A 73 13.49 -2.30 9.97
N GLU A 74 12.49 -3.00 10.49
CA GLU A 74 12.55 -3.67 11.79
C GLU A 74 13.40 -4.96 11.73
N VAL A 75 13.35 -5.66 10.60
CA VAL A 75 13.97 -6.99 10.43
C VAL A 75 15.36 -6.90 9.82
N TYR A 76 15.58 -5.97 8.92
CA TYR A 76 16.83 -5.75 8.21
C TYR A 76 17.46 -4.43 8.59
N SER A 77 18.77 -4.32 8.43
CA SER A 77 19.43 -3.03 8.60
C SER A 77 18.96 -2.03 7.54
N LYS A 78 19.00 -0.74 7.87
CA LYS A 78 18.67 0.33 6.93
C LYS A 78 19.53 0.24 5.67
N GLU A 79 20.81 -0.07 5.83
CA GLU A 79 21.78 -0.19 4.75
C GLU A 79 21.37 -1.30 3.76
N LEU A 80 20.95 -2.46 4.27
CA LEU A 80 20.50 -3.57 3.44
C LEU A 80 19.19 -3.25 2.71
N VAL A 81 18.22 -2.63 3.40
CA VAL A 81 16.93 -2.25 2.79
C VAL A 81 17.16 -1.26 1.65
N PHE A 82 18.05 -0.30 1.82
CA PHE A 82 18.32 0.76 0.83
C PHE A 82 19.51 0.47 -0.10
N GLU A 83 20.08 -0.73 -0.06
CA GLU A 83 21.06 -1.19 -1.04
C GLU A 83 20.47 -1.26 -2.46
N ASN A 84 19.25 -1.80 -2.57
CA ASN A 84 18.56 -2.04 -3.84
C ASN A 84 17.29 -1.18 -4.04
N VAL A 85 17.08 -0.18 -3.20
CA VAL A 85 15.96 0.77 -3.28
C VAL A 85 16.45 2.14 -2.82
N GLY A 86 16.26 3.17 -3.62
CA GLY A 86 16.62 4.54 -3.24
C GLY A 86 15.63 5.16 -2.22
N MET A 87 15.90 6.41 -1.86
CA MET A 87 15.08 7.22 -0.95
C MET A 87 14.58 8.52 -1.60
N GLU A 88 14.80 8.68 -2.91
CA GLU A 88 14.54 9.92 -3.63
C GLU A 88 13.08 10.01 -4.11
N PRO A 89 12.49 11.20 -4.14
CA PRO A 89 11.19 11.38 -4.73
C PRO A 89 11.21 11.08 -6.23
N SER A 90 10.14 10.47 -6.73
CA SER A 90 9.96 10.25 -8.15
C SER A 90 9.01 11.29 -8.73
N GLY A 91 9.40 11.99 -9.79
CA GLY A 91 8.51 12.84 -10.59
C GLY A 91 7.63 12.08 -11.58
N ASP A 92 7.75 10.76 -11.62
CA ASP A 92 7.04 9.90 -12.58
C ASP A 92 5.82 9.21 -11.96
N SER A 93 5.00 8.61 -12.80
CA SER A 93 3.93 7.73 -12.37
C SER A 93 4.48 6.57 -11.52
N PHE A 94 3.77 6.22 -10.45
CA PHE A 94 4.13 5.16 -9.48
C PHE A 94 4.37 3.76 -10.10
N ASN A 95 3.95 3.57 -11.34
CA ASN A 95 4.08 2.33 -12.12
C ASN A 95 4.92 2.52 -13.40
N SER A 96 5.76 3.56 -13.48
CA SER A 96 6.65 3.82 -14.61
C SER A 96 7.74 2.74 -14.72
N LEU A 97 8.04 2.33 -15.95
CA LEU A 97 9.14 1.43 -16.31
C LEU A 97 10.36 2.19 -16.83
N LEU A 98 10.14 3.40 -17.38
CA LEU A 98 11.13 4.14 -18.17
C LEU A 98 12.46 4.37 -17.44
N LYS A 99 12.42 4.62 -16.15
CA LYS A 99 13.63 4.90 -15.37
C LYS A 99 14.35 3.64 -14.89
N LEU A 100 13.67 2.50 -14.82
CA LEU A 100 14.31 1.23 -14.51
C LEU A 100 15.17 0.72 -15.67
N GLU A 101 14.90 1.13 -16.89
CA GLU A 101 15.66 0.75 -18.08
C GLU A 101 16.99 1.49 -18.18
N ASN A 102 17.04 2.74 -17.72
CA ASN A 102 18.13 3.70 -17.97
C ASN A 102 19.22 3.76 -16.90
N ALA A 103 19.09 3.07 -15.76
CA ALA A 103 20.04 3.09 -14.67
C ALA A 103 20.52 1.67 -14.32
N ASP A 104 21.18 1.56 -13.18
CA ASP A 104 21.53 0.31 -12.51
C ASP A 104 20.32 -0.58 -12.16
N GLY A 105 19.12 -0.12 -12.47
CA GLY A 105 17.85 -0.82 -12.20
C GLY A 105 17.28 -0.56 -10.81
N THR A 106 17.94 0.26 -9.99
CA THR A 106 17.51 0.59 -8.63
C THR A 106 16.28 1.48 -8.63
N PRO A 107 15.15 1.06 -8.02
CA PRO A 107 13.97 1.92 -7.87
C PRO A 107 14.25 3.15 -7.01
N TYR A 108 13.66 4.30 -7.35
CA TYR A 108 13.90 5.56 -6.63
C TYR A 108 13.51 5.53 -5.15
N ASN A 109 12.45 4.85 -4.80
CA ASN A 109 11.98 4.75 -3.41
C ASN A 109 11.05 3.54 -3.23
N PRO A 110 10.78 3.13 -1.97
CA PRO A 110 9.93 1.97 -1.65
C PRO A 110 8.45 2.16 -1.94
N LEU A 111 7.98 3.37 -2.27
CA LEU A 111 6.56 3.70 -2.41
C LEU A 111 6.06 3.58 -3.86
N ILE A 112 6.95 3.61 -4.85
CA ILE A 112 6.62 3.23 -6.22
C ILE A 112 6.51 1.70 -6.34
N ASN A 113 5.83 1.18 -7.36
CA ASN A 113 5.59 -0.26 -7.48
C ASN A 113 6.88 -1.07 -7.57
N ALA A 114 7.87 -0.58 -8.30
CA ALA A 114 9.18 -1.23 -8.41
C ALA A 114 9.86 -1.40 -7.03
N GLY A 115 9.97 -0.32 -6.26
CA GLY A 115 10.56 -0.38 -4.93
C GLY A 115 9.74 -1.25 -3.96
N ALA A 116 8.41 -1.19 -4.02
CA ALA A 116 7.55 -2.04 -3.21
C ALA A 116 7.67 -3.54 -3.55
N LEU A 117 8.00 -3.88 -4.81
CA LEU A 117 8.32 -5.25 -5.22
C LEU A 117 9.68 -5.69 -4.63
N VAL A 118 10.69 -4.84 -4.65
CA VAL A 118 11.98 -5.14 -4.00
C VAL A 118 11.79 -5.37 -2.50
N ILE A 119 11.08 -4.49 -1.78
CA ILE A 119 10.76 -4.70 -0.37
C ILE A 119 10.00 -6.01 -0.15
N SER A 120 9.06 -6.35 -1.04
CA SER A 120 8.32 -7.62 -0.95
C SER A 120 9.22 -8.83 -1.15
N SER A 121 10.26 -8.74 -2.01
CA SER A 121 11.22 -9.80 -2.25
C SER A 121 12.13 -10.08 -1.03
N TYR A 122 12.39 -9.08 -0.21
CA TYR A 122 13.02 -9.27 1.10
C TYR A 122 12.06 -9.97 2.08
N LEU A 123 10.87 -9.41 2.25
CA LEU A 123 9.92 -9.89 3.26
C LEU A 123 9.44 -11.32 3.03
N VAL A 124 9.24 -11.74 1.78
CA VAL A 124 8.79 -13.10 1.45
C VAL A 124 9.79 -14.20 1.83
N GLN A 125 11.03 -13.83 2.12
CA GLN A 125 12.05 -14.76 2.61
C GLN A 125 11.95 -14.98 4.12
N MET A 126 11.46 -13.99 4.86
CA MET A 126 11.43 -13.97 6.32
C MET A 126 10.04 -14.24 6.90
N TYR A 127 8.99 -13.89 6.17
CA TYR A 127 7.61 -13.99 6.62
C TYR A 127 6.74 -14.73 5.64
N THR A 128 5.96 -15.65 6.13
CA THR A 128 4.76 -16.12 5.43
C THR A 128 3.77 -14.96 5.30
N PHE A 129 2.79 -15.09 4.42
CA PHE A 129 1.74 -14.07 4.32
C PHE A 129 0.93 -13.94 5.63
N GLU A 130 0.67 -15.05 6.29
CA GLU A 130 -0.07 -15.13 7.56
C GLU A 130 0.66 -14.38 8.68
N GLU A 131 1.97 -14.55 8.80
CA GLU A 131 2.80 -13.83 9.77
C GLU A 131 2.85 -12.32 9.46
N LEU A 132 2.95 -11.93 8.18
CA LEU A 132 2.87 -10.53 7.77
C LEU A 132 1.49 -9.93 8.08
N LEU A 133 0.41 -10.68 7.87
CA LEU A 133 -0.95 -10.25 8.19
C LEU A 133 -1.11 -10.03 9.70
N GLU A 134 -0.61 -10.96 10.51
CA GLU A 134 -0.66 -10.86 11.96
C GLU A 134 0.17 -9.68 12.48
N THR A 135 1.36 -9.47 11.93
CA THR A 135 2.19 -8.29 12.24
C THR A 135 1.47 -6.99 11.88
N THR A 136 0.79 -6.98 10.73
CA THR A 136 -0.02 -5.82 10.32
C THR A 136 -1.17 -5.56 11.29
N ARG A 137 -1.88 -6.60 11.74
CA ARG A 137 -2.95 -6.48 12.77
C ARG A 137 -2.43 -5.85 14.05
N LYS A 138 -1.26 -6.28 14.51
CA LYS A 138 -0.61 -5.75 15.71
C LYS A 138 -0.22 -4.27 15.54
N LEU A 139 0.43 -3.92 14.42
CA LEU A 139 0.83 -2.54 14.13
C LEU A 139 -0.38 -1.60 14.01
N CYS A 140 -1.45 -2.05 13.39
CA CYS A 140 -2.68 -1.27 13.22
C CYS A 140 -3.61 -1.34 14.44
N MET A 141 -3.30 -2.18 15.44
CA MET A 141 -4.17 -2.48 16.58
C MET A 141 -5.61 -2.85 16.14
N ASP A 142 -5.72 -3.58 15.03
CA ASP A 142 -6.99 -4.00 14.45
C ASP A 142 -6.93 -5.48 14.05
N PRO A 143 -7.51 -6.39 14.88
CA PRO A 143 -7.53 -7.82 14.60
C PRO A 143 -8.44 -8.20 13.43
N ASP A 144 -9.32 -7.31 13.01
CA ASP A 144 -10.31 -7.56 11.96
C ASP A 144 -9.75 -7.34 10.54
N ILE A 145 -8.47 -6.98 10.41
CA ILE A 145 -7.80 -6.88 9.11
C ILE A 145 -7.71 -8.29 8.51
N VAL A 146 -8.29 -8.47 7.32
CA VAL A 146 -8.34 -9.76 6.61
C VAL A 146 -7.91 -9.59 5.14
N LEU A 147 -7.54 -10.70 4.49
CA LEU A 147 -7.37 -10.72 3.05
C LEU A 147 -8.76 -10.68 2.38
N ASP A 148 -9.00 -9.69 1.52
CA ASP A 148 -10.15 -9.71 0.60
C ASP A 148 -9.79 -10.56 -0.61
N ILE A 149 -10.34 -11.76 -0.65
CA ILE A 149 -10.05 -12.74 -1.70
C ILE A 149 -10.52 -12.22 -3.07
N LYS A 150 -11.62 -11.46 -3.14
CA LYS A 150 -12.14 -10.92 -4.40
C LYS A 150 -11.22 -9.84 -4.95
N VAL A 151 -10.78 -8.91 -4.10
CA VAL A 151 -9.79 -7.89 -4.48
C VAL A 151 -8.47 -8.55 -4.88
N CYS A 152 -8.01 -9.54 -4.12
CA CYS A 152 -6.80 -10.29 -4.42
C CYS A 152 -6.85 -10.97 -5.80
N HIS A 153 -7.93 -11.70 -6.11
CA HIS A 153 -8.11 -12.33 -7.42
C HIS A 153 -8.22 -11.32 -8.56
N SER A 154 -8.91 -10.20 -8.32
CA SER A 154 -9.02 -9.11 -9.30
C SER A 154 -7.67 -8.48 -9.61
N GLU A 155 -6.83 -8.27 -8.59
CA GLU A 155 -5.45 -7.78 -8.73
C GLU A 155 -4.57 -8.80 -9.49
N MET A 156 -4.64 -10.10 -9.12
CA MET A 156 -3.91 -11.18 -9.80
C MET A 156 -4.22 -11.24 -11.29
N SER A 157 -5.47 -10.98 -11.67
CA SER A 157 -5.89 -10.95 -13.09
C SER A 157 -5.35 -9.74 -13.86
N ASN A 158 -4.83 -8.72 -13.17
CA ASN A 158 -4.35 -7.46 -13.77
C ASN A 158 -2.85 -7.22 -13.53
N LEU A 159 -2.07 -8.28 -13.31
CA LEU A 159 -0.66 -8.21 -12.92
C LEU A 159 0.33 -7.91 -14.04
N SER A 160 -0.07 -7.85 -15.30
CA SER A 160 0.86 -7.81 -16.43
C SER A 160 1.94 -6.72 -16.29
N ARG A 161 1.57 -5.52 -15.83
CA ARG A 161 2.53 -4.43 -15.65
C ARG A 161 3.48 -4.67 -14.48
N ASN A 162 2.98 -5.12 -13.33
CA ASN A 162 3.82 -5.44 -12.17
C ASN A 162 4.72 -6.65 -12.46
N ARG A 163 4.26 -7.61 -13.27
CA ARG A 163 5.06 -8.74 -13.73
C ARG A 163 6.21 -8.27 -14.62
N ALA A 164 5.96 -7.36 -15.57
CA ALA A 164 7.01 -6.76 -16.39
C ALA A 164 8.06 -6.02 -15.53
N ILE A 165 7.62 -5.24 -14.55
CA ILE A 165 8.51 -4.57 -13.59
C ILE A 165 9.35 -5.61 -12.82
N ALA A 166 8.74 -6.68 -12.30
CA ALA A 166 9.43 -7.68 -11.49
C ALA A 166 10.49 -8.44 -12.29
N TYR A 167 10.20 -8.84 -13.53
CA TYR A 167 11.20 -9.48 -14.40
C TYR A 167 12.32 -8.54 -14.81
N LEU A 168 12.03 -7.25 -15.00
CA LEU A 168 13.08 -6.26 -15.25
C LEU A 168 14.00 -6.10 -14.02
N LEU A 169 13.44 -6.03 -12.81
CA LEU A 169 14.22 -5.99 -11.58
C LEU A 169 15.07 -7.26 -11.37
N GLU A 170 14.51 -8.44 -11.71
CA GLU A 170 15.25 -9.71 -11.69
C GLU A 170 16.44 -9.67 -12.66
N SER A 171 16.22 -9.21 -13.90
CA SER A 171 17.27 -9.13 -14.92
C SER A 171 18.43 -8.20 -14.56
N LYS A 172 18.15 -7.24 -13.67
CA LYS A 172 19.15 -6.30 -13.11
C LYS A 172 19.80 -6.80 -11.81
N GLY A 173 19.37 -7.95 -11.31
CA GLY A 173 19.89 -8.52 -10.05
C GLY A 173 19.42 -7.78 -8.79
N VAL A 174 18.38 -6.95 -8.90
CA VAL A 174 17.85 -6.11 -7.80
C VAL A 174 16.79 -6.85 -6.98
N LEU A 175 16.15 -7.87 -7.54
CA LEU A 175 15.12 -8.65 -6.86
C LEU A 175 15.75 -9.80 -6.05
N ASN A 176 15.41 -9.89 -4.76
CA ASN A 176 16.04 -10.82 -3.82
C ASN A 176 15.32 -12.18 -3.67
N ALA A 177 14.25 -12.42 -4.42
CA ALA A 177 13.50 -13.67 -4.41
C ALA A 177 12.88 -13.94 -5.78
N ASN A 178 12.39 -15.17 -5.99
CA ASN A 178 11.72 -15.55 -7.23
C ASN A 178 10.58 -14.59 -7.58
N VAL A 179 10.48 -14.22 -8.87
CA VAL A 179 9.50 -13.23 -9.38
C VAL A 179 8.07 -13.60 -9.02
N GLU A 180 7.62 -14.81 -9.35
CA GLU A 180 6.21 -15.19 -9.14
C GLU A 180 5.86 -15.31 -7.65
N ARG A 181 6.80 -15.78 -6.82
CA ARG A 181 6.65 -15.79 -5.36
C ARG A 181 6.54 -14.37 -4.80
N THR A 182 7.36 -13.47 -5.29
CA THR A 182 7.33 -12.04 -4.90
C THR A 182 6.01 -11.38 -5.32
N LEU A 183 5.52 -11.65 -6.53
CA LEU A 183 4.27 -11.11 -7.05
C LEU A 183 3.06 -11.62 -6.28
N ASP A 184 2.98 -12.93 -5.99
CA ASP A 184 1.91 -13.50 -5.16
C ASP A 184 1.86 -12.84 -3.78
N TYR A 185 3.02 -12.70 -3.15
CA TYR A 185 3.15 -12.04 -1.85
C TYR A 185 2.76 -10.57 -1.91
N TYR A 186 3.21 -9.85 -2.95
CA TYR A 186 2.88 -8.45 -3.18
C TYR A 186 1.37 -8.23 -3.35
N VAL A 187 0.71 -9.08 -4.14
CA VAL A 187 -0.74 -8.97 -4.38
C VAL A 187 -1.54 -9.29 -3.14
N LYS A 188 -1.22 -10.34 -2.41
CA LYS A 188 -1.86 -10.66 -1.13
C LYS A 188 -1.71 -9.53 -0.13
N LYS A 189 -0.56 -8.86 -0.13
CA LYS A 189 -0.29 -7.69 0.70
C LYS A 189 -1.20 -6.50 0.36
N ILE A 190 -1.40 -6.21 -0.94
CA ILE A 190 -2.25 -5.11 -1.41
C ILE A 190 -3.73 -5.42 -1.23
N GLY A 191 -4.13 -6.66 -1.53
CA GLY A 191 -5.50 -7.15 -1.43
C GLY A 191 -6.01 -7.31 0.00
N ARG A 192 -5.30 -6.80 1.00
CA ARG A 192 -5.82 -6.74 2.37
C ARG A 192 -7.02 -5.82 2.38
N ALA A 193 -8.19 -6.39 2.62
CA ALA A 193 -9.34 -5.59 2.89
C ALA A 193 -9.38 -5.30 4.36
N SER A 194 -9.76 -4.11 4.60
CA SER A 194 -10.53 -3.68 5.70
C SER A 194 -9.77 -3.21 6.92
N CYS A 195 -9.30 -1.97 6.81
CA CYS A 195 -9.17 -1.16 7.99
C CYS A 195 -10.52 -0.48 8.27
N ARG A 196 -11.14 -0.77 9.39
CA ARG A 196 -11.98 0.20 10.05
C ARG A 196 -11.03 1.25 10.62
N GLU A 197 -11.21 2.53 10.21
CA GLU A 197 -10.70 3.75 10.89
C GLU A 197 -9.31 3.72 11.56
N ARG A 198 -8.52 2.65 11.49
CA ARG A 198 -7.26 2.48 12.25
C ARG A 198 -5.98 2.40 11.44
N VAL A 199 -6.00 2.63 10.13
CA VAL A 199 -4.75 2.95 9.44
C VAL A 199 -4.47 4.43 9.68
N SER A 200 -3.94 4.71 10.84
CA SER A 200 -3.39 6.01 11.16
C SER A 200 -2.06 6.13 10.44
N LEU A 201 -2.08 6.71 9.26
CA LEU A 201 -0.88 7.30 8.70
C LEU A 201 -0.72 8.65 9.40
N CYS A 202 0.25 8.74 10.30
CA CYS A 202 0.79 10.03 10.69
C CYS A 202 1.39 10.67 9.44
N VAL A 203 0.77 11.75 8.97
CA VAL A 203 1.35 12.68 8.03
C VAL A 203 2.05 13.77 8.82
#